data_0e3f304d83f3b24343cf1e42e0f7cbcb
#
_entry.id   0e3f304d83f3b24343cf1e42e0f7cbcb
#
_cell.length_a   1.000
_cell.length_b   1.000
_cell.length_c   1.000
_cell.angle_alpha   90.00
_cell.angle_beta   90.00
_cell.angle_gamma   90.00
#
_symmetry.space_group_name_H-M   'P 1'
#
loop_
_entity.id
_entity.type
_entity.pdbx_description
1 polymer ?
#
loop_
_entity_poly.entity_id
_entity_poly.type
_entity_poly.pdbx_seq_one_letter_code
_entity_poly.pdbx_strand_id
1 'polypeptide(L)'
;MDPTWEYLQRSVSLQGGIVANYQQYANATVMDDGENQDFTACISPQLKMTWEPVEQGSLYARLRYTKNRVDLAQKGIVLANLLETNVGDKDNGRIRLQKLYYTQKLMNEHAFVAFGKTDGETYLDTNAFANDSRTQFMGQPLVNNPMLDDEDEYAPFVALGVTPVRDLHLLVLGQSSSWPLASQHKDIWENMLGHPLAAAQATFSPQLNGHEGHYRLYGWLQSYDHPSLTGPGYEKGWGIGLSLDQWVTRDMGLFARVGHNNPHVYEVPWFWSVGISVRGLVPRREEDTFGLGISGLKANPDTPHDGTEIHLEAYYRIRLSEHFFVSPDFQYVLNPLGNNDETGIFASMLRGEFCF
;
A
#
# COMPACT_ATOMS: atom_id res chain seq x y z
N MET A 1 17.22 -33.77 22.15
CA MET A 1 17.33 -32.44 21.49
C MET A 1 17.44 -31.40 22.60
N ASP A 2 18.16 -30.31 22.35
CA ASP A 2 18.28 -29.22 23.31
C ASP A 2 16.90 -28.52 23.45
N PRO A 3 16.34 -28.36 24.67
CA PRO A 3 15.07 -27.69 24.90
C PRO A 3 15.00 -26.28 24.28
N THR A 4 16.12 -25.59 24.20
CA THR A 4 16.27 -24.27 23.56
C THR A 4 15.99 -24.32 22.07
N TRP A 5 16.44 -25.40 21.39
CA TRP A 5 16.22 -25.59 19.96
C TRP A 5 14.77 -25.94 19.63
N GLU A 6 14.11 -26.76 20.45
CA GLU A 6 12.69 -27.06 20.32
C GLU A 6 11.80 -25.81 20.54
N TYR A 7 12.17 -24.97 21.50
CA TYR A 7 11.49 -23.68 21.71
C TYR A 7 11.63 -22.76 20.51
N LEU A 8 12.82 -22.58 19.96
CA LEU A 8 13.06 -21.77 18.77
C LEU A 8 12.28 -22.28 17.55
N GLN A 9 12.24 -23.59 17.34
CA GLN A 9 11.49 -24.18 16.23
C GLN A 9 9.98 -23.95 16.30
N ARG A 10 9.40 -23.86 17.51
CA ARG A 10 7.97 -23.61 17.71
C ARG A 10 7.59 -22.14 17.69
N SER A 11 8.54 -21.27 18.01
CA SER A 11 8.30 -19.84 18.14
C SER A 11 8.69 -19.01 16.90
N VAL A 12 9.36 -19.60 15.91
CA VAL A 12 9.80 -18.91 14.69
C VAL A 12 9.02 -19.43 13.48
N SER A 13 8.38 -18.51 12.75
CA SER A 13 7.76 -18.77 11.44
C SER A 13 8.55 -18.03 10.37
N LEU A 14 8.88 -18.73 9.30
CA LEU A 14 9.52 -18.19 8.09
C LEU A 14 8.57 -18.34 6.91
N GLN A 15 8.38 -17.28 6.17
CA GLN A 15 7.59 -17.24 4.94
C GLN A 15 8.39 -16.49 3.88
N GLY A 16 8.36 -16.99 2.68
CA GLY A 16 9.07 -16.33 1.60
C GLY A 16 8.35 -16.45 0.27
N GLY A 17 8.84 -15.73 -0.72
CA GLY A 17 8.30 -15.84 -2.05
C GLY A 17 8.91 -14.84 -3.01
N ILE A 18 8.65 -15.07 -4.28
CA ILE A 18 9.09 -14.24 -5.40
C ILE A 18 7.85 -13.84 -6.19
N VAL A 19 7.75 -12.56 -6.51
CA VAL A 19 6.81 -12.07 -7.52
C VAL A 19 7.63 -11.55 -8.70
N ALA A 20 7.24 -11.97 -9.89
CA ALA A 20 7.77 -11.44 -11.15
C ALA A 20 6.61 -10.91 -12.00
N ASN A 21 6.74 -9.66 -12.44
CA ASN A 21 5.74 -8.97 -13.25
C ASN A 21 6.35 -8.60 -14.60
N TYR A 22 5.57 -8.73 -15.65
CA TYR A 22 5.82 -8.13 -16.95
C TYR A 22 4.57 -7.35 -17.37
N GLN A 23 4.72 -6.06 -17.58
CA GLN A 23 3.63 -5.17 -17.95
C GLN A 23 4.00 -4.45 -19.25
N GLN A 24 3.13 -4.52 -20.25
CA GLN A 24 3.25 -3.85 -21.53
C GLN A 24 2.27 -2.69 -21.59
N TYR A 25 2.71 -1.57 -22.12
CA TYR A 25 1.95 -0.34 -22.24
C TYR A 25 1.62 -0.01 -23.70
N ALA A 26 0.49 0.66 -23.89
CA ALA A 26 0.18 1.39 -25.10
C ALA A 26 -0.16 2.85 -24.72
N ASN A 27 0.42 3.79 -25.47
CA ASN A 27 0.28 5.25 -25.28
C ASN A 27 0.89 5.80 -23.96
N ALA A 28 1.89 5.14 -23.38
CA ALA A 28 2.61 5.66 -22.21
C ALA A 28 3.80 6.52 -22.69
N THR A 29 3.57 7.82 -22.88
CA THR A 29 4.57 8.77 -23.40
C THR A 29 4.95 9.78 -22.32
N VAL A 30 6.24 10.01 -22.12
CA VAL A 30 6.75 11.07 -21.25
C VAL A 30 6.42 12.43 -21.87
N MET A 31 5.75 13.31 -21.14
CA MET A 31 5.30 14.60 -21.67
C MET A 31 6.46 15.53 -22.08
N ASP A 32 7.56 15.51 -21.31
CA ASP A 32 8.66 16.48 -21.49
C ASP A 32 9.59 16.16 -22.66
N ASP A 33 9.79 14.90 -23.01
CA ASP A 33 10.74 14.46 -24.04
C ASP A 33 10.14 13.61 -25.15
N GLY A 34 8.88 13.20 -25.03
CA GLY A 34 8.17 12.37 -25.99
C GLY A 34 8.66 10.92 -26.07
N GLU A 35 9.44 10.45 -25.07
CA GLU A 35 9.87 9.06 -25.02
C GLU A 35 8.70 8.13 -24.70
N ASN A 36 8.49 7.12 -25.54
CA ASN A 36 7.52 6.08 -25.28
C ASN A 36 8.06 5.07 -24.28
N GLN A 37 7.24 4.74 -23.29
CA GLN A 37 7.48 3.63 -22.38
C GLN A 37 6.66 2.44 -22.83
N ASP A 38 7.31 1.44 -23.45
CA ASP A 38 6.61 0.29 -24.05
C ASP A 38 6.29 -0.79 -23.00
N PHE A 39 7.16 -0.97 -22.02
CA PHE A 39 6.97 -1.99 -20.99
C PHE A 39 7.77 -1.72 -19.71
N THR A 40 7.34 -2.34 -18.62
CA THR A 40 8.16 -2.57 -17.43
C THR A 40 8.27 -4.06 -17.12
N ALA A 41 9.32 -4.42 -16.38
CA ALA A 41 9.47 -5.74 -15.78
C ALA A 41 9.98 -5.55 -14.36
N CYS A 42 9.39 -6.28 -13.43
CA CYS A 42 9.75 -6.20 -12.02
C CYS A 42 9.95 -7.61 -11.46
N ILE A 43 11.00 -7.80 -10.66
CA ILE A 43 11.18 -9.01 -9.85
C ILE A 43 11.37 -8.60 -8.40
N SER A 44 10.62 -9.23 -7.50
CA SER A 44 10.59 -8.85 -6.09
C SER A 44 10.55 -10.09 -5.16
N PRO A 45 11.70 -10.73 -4.87
CA PRO A 45 11.80 -11.70 -3.81
C PRO A 45 11.70 -11.04 -2.43
N GLN A 46 11.07 -11.75 -1.49
CA GLN A 46 10.98 -11.34 -0.09
C GLN A 46 11.09 -12.53 0.86
N LEU A 47 11.59 -12.24 2.07
CA LEU A 47 11.60 -13.16 3.20
C LEU A 47 10.98 -12.46 4.40
N LYS A 48 10.01 -13.10 5.05
CA LYS A 48 9.33 -12.66 6.26
C LYS A 48 9.68 -13.60 7.40
N MET A 49 9.94 -13.07 8.58
CA MET A 49 10.14 -13.81 9.82
C MET A 49 9.21 -13.27 10.89
N THR A 50 8.52 -14.14 11.57
CA THR A 50 7.84 -13.84 12.83
C THR A 50 8.45 -14.70 13.93
N TRP A 51 8.84 -14.09 15.02
CA TRP A 51 9.36 -14.75 16.22
C TRP A 51 8.58 -14.31 17.45
N GLU A 52 8.10 -15.28 18.23
CA GLU A 52 7.36 -15.05 19.47
C GLU A 52 8.28 -15.37 20.69
N PRO A 53 9.17 -14.42 21.08
CA PRO A 53 10.15 -14.65 22.14
C PRO A 53 9.54 -14.76 23.54
N VAL A 54 8.39 -14.14 23.75
CA VAL A 54 7.68 -14.12 25.04
C VAL A 54 6.17 -14.21 24.80
N GLU A 55 5.43 -14.53 25.84
CA GLU A 55 3.97 -14.58 25.80
C GLU A 55 3.39 -13.23 25.36
N GLN A 56 2.46 -13.25 24.40
CA GLN A 56 1.82 -12.07 23.82
C GLN A 56 2.79 -11.08 23.15
N GLY A 57 4.08 -11.44 22.97
CA GLY A 57 5.10 -10.63 22.31
C GLY A 57 5.55 -11.24 21.01
N SER A 58 5.65 -10.45 19.93
CA SER A 58 6.12 -10.90 18.62
C SER A 58 7.11 -9.92 17.99
N LEU A 59 8.18 -10.45 17.41
CA LEU A 59 9.13 -9.73 16.57
C LEU A 59 8.87 -10.10 15.12
N TYR A 60 8.64 -9.10 14.29
CA TYR A 60 8.46 -9.27 12.84
C TYR A 60 9.62 -8.65 12.07
N ALA A 61 10.11 -9.35 11.05
CA ALA A 61 11.10 -8.83 10.12
C ALA A 61 10.71 -9.14 8.66
N ARG A 62 10.98 -8.21 7.74
CA ARG A 62 10.83 -8.39 6.30
C ARG A 62 12.05 -7.88 5.55
N LEU A 63 12.74 -8.80 4.88
CA LEU A 63 13.76 -8.50 3.87
C LEU A 63 13.12 -8.56 2.48
N ARG A 64 13.41 -7.57 1.65
CA ARG A 64 12.92 -7.54 0.26
C ARG A 64 14.02 -7.01 -0.66
N TYR A 65 14.10 -7.60 -1.84
CA TYR A 65 14.81 -7.06 -2.98
C TYR A 65 13.79 -6.72 -4.05
N THR A 66 13.95 -5.62 -4.76
CA THR A 66 13.13 -5.30 -5.93
C THR A 66 14.03 -4.77 -7.03
N LYS A 67 13.80 -5.26 -8.24
CA LYS A 67 14.41 -4.75 -9.45
C LYS A 67 13.33 -4.55 -10.50
N ASN A 68 13.14 -3.31 -10.92
CA ASN A 68 12.21 -2.92 -11.97
C ASN A 68 12.91 -2.08 -13.05
N ARG A 69 12.28 -1.97 -14.22
CA ARG A 69 12.79 -1.20 -15.34
C ARG A 69 12.33 0.26 -15.31
N VAL A 70 11.05 0.50 -15.09
CA VAL A 70 10.46 1.84 -15.11
C VAL A 70 9.31 1.93 -14.12
N ASP A 71 9.15 3.10 -13.53
CA ASP A 71 8.03 3.53 -12.71
C ASP A 71 7.36 4.71 -13.44
N LEU A 72 6.09 4.56 -13.85
CA LEU A 72 5.42 5.55 -14.68
C LEU A 72 5.08 6.83 -13.90
N ALA A 73 4.75 6.72 -12.59
CA ALA A 73 4.50 7.89 -11.76
C ALA A 73 5.78 8.69 -11.54
N GLN A 74 6.89 8.01 -11.26
CA GLN A 74 8.20 8.66 -11.11
C GLN A 74 8.67 9.34 -12.42
N LYS A 75 8.20 8.85 -13.58
CA LYS A 75 8.47 9.46 -14.88
C LYS A 75 7.50 10.60 -15.22
N GLY A 76 6.57 10.95 -14.36
CA GLY A 76 5.59 12.01 -14.61
C GLY A 76 4.62 11.67 -15.76
N ILE A 77 4.23 10.40 -15.89
CA ILE A 77 3.27 9.92 -16.91
C ILE A 77 1.87 9.75 -16.32
N VAL A 78 1.78 9.39 -15.05
CA VAL A 78 0.54 9.17 -14.31
C VAL A 78 0.68 9.75 -12.90
N LEU A 79 -0.45 10.07 -12.24
CA LEU A 79 -0.49 10.53 -10.85
C LEU A 79 -0.22 9.39 -9.85
N ALA A 80 -0.66 8.17 -10.18
CA ALA A 80 -0.42 6.99 -9.37
C ALA A 80 0.06 5.82 -10.23
N ASN A 81 1.03 5.04 -9.72
CA ASN A 81 1.70 4.01 -10.50
C ASN A 81 0.78 2.82 -10.85
N LEU A 82 0.97 2.24 -12.03
CA LEU A 82 0.22 1.07 -12.50
C LEU A 82 0.76 -0.25 -11.91
N LEU A 83 1.92 -0.22 -11.30
CA LEU A 83 2.54 -1.39 -10.67
C LEU A 83 3.15 -1.00 -9.33
N GLU A 84 2.39 -1.18 -8.24
CA GLU A 84 2.79 -0.85 -6.87
C GLU A 84 4.03 -1.63 -6.38
N THR A 85 4.32 -2.79 -6.98
CA THR A 85 5.57 -3.51 -6.67
C THR A 85 6.83 -2.82 -7.19
N ASN A 86 6.72 -1.84 -8.08
CA ASN A 86 7.84 -1.03 -8.51
C ASN A 86 8.39 -0.20 -7.34
N VAL A 87 9.65 0.14 -7.43
CA VAL A 87 10.33 1.00 -6.45
C VAL A 87 11.07 2.10 -7.18
N GLY A 88 11.19 3.26 -6.53
CA GLY A 88 11.98 4.38 -7.03
C GLY A 88 13.46 4.03 -7.19
N ASP A 89 14.21 4.87 -7.89
CA ASP A 89 15.60 4.64 -8.28
C ASP A 89 16.52 4.37 -7.09
N LYS A 90 16.27 5.02 -5.94
CA LYS A 90 17.08 4.82 -4.71
C LYS A 90 17.07 3.38 -4.19
N ASP A 91 15.98 2.63 -4.45
CA ASP A 91 15.76 1.28 -3.91
C ASP A 91 15.87 0.19 -4.97
N ASN A 92 15.91 0.59 -6.24
CA ASN A 92 15.94 -0.32 -7.38
C ASN A 92 17.24 -1.14 -7.41
N GLY A 93 17.10 -2.47 -7.31
CA GLY A 93 18.22 -3.41 -7.33
C GLY A 93 18.97 -3.52 -5.99
N ARG A 94 18.35 -3.15 -4.86
CA ARG A 94 18.92 -3.24 -3.53
C ARG A 94 18.13 -4.18 -2.63
N ILE A 95 18.83 -4.85 -1.72
CA ILE A 95 18.20 -5.61 -0.63
C ILE A 95 17.93 -4.62 0.52
N ARG A 96 16.69 -4.58 0.98
CA ARG A 96 16.27 -3.72 2.10
C ARG A 96 15.69 -4.54 3.25
N LEU A 97 16.08 -4.21 4.46
CA LEU A 97 15.32 -4.53 5.66
C LEU A 97 14.17 -3.51 5.74
N GLN A 98 13.02 -3.88 5.15
CA GLN A 98 11.86 -2.98 5.09
C GLN A 98 11.19 -2.87 6.45
N LYS A 99 10.93 -4.00 7.11
CA LYS A 99 10.25 -4.03 8.40
C LYS A 99 11.09 -4.76 9.43
N LEU A 100 11.19 -4.20 10.61
CA LEU A 100 11.72 -4.83 11.82
C LEU A 100 11.07 -4.18 13.03
N TYR A 101 10.07 -4.84 13.60
CA TYR A 101 9.36 -4.28 14.74
C TYR A 101 8.92 -5.34 15.74
N TYR A 102 8.80 -4.91 16.97
CA TYR A 102 8.28 -5.68 18.07
C TYR A 102 6.86 -5.22 18.41
N THR A 103 5.97 -6.16 18.67
CA THR A 103 4.61 -5.91 19.16
C THR A 103 4.41 -6.65 20.47
N GLN A 104 3.96 -5.96 21.51
CA GLN A 104 3.50 -6.52 22.76
C GLN A 104 2.00 -6.32 22.90
N LYS A 105 1.25 -7.41 22.98
CA LYS A 105 -0.15 -7.38 23.37
C LYS A 105 -0.27 -7.21 24.89
N LEU A 106 -1.27 -6.49 25.32
CA LEU A 106 -1.51 -6.09 26.70
C LEU A 106 -2.98 -6.30 27.06
N MET A 107 -3.28 -6.36 28.36
CA MET A 107 -4.67 -6.39 28.86
C MET A 107 -5.50 -7.52 28.24
N ASN A 108 -4.97 -8.74 28.17
CA ASN A 108 -5.59 -9.90 27.50
C ASN A 108 -5.96 -9.58 26.03
N GLU A 109 -5.01 -9.01 25.29
CA GLU A 109 -5.13 -8.62 23.88
C GLU A 109 -6.08 -7.44 23.58
N HIS A 110 -6.65 -6.77 24.62
CA HIS A 110 -7.46 -5.57 24.44
C HIS A 110 -6.63 -4.32 24.10
N ALA A 111 -5.32 -4.37 24.26
CA ALA A 111 -4.41 -3.29 23.85
C ALA A 111 -3.11 -3.88 23.29
N PHE A 112 -2.37 -3.07 22.54
CA PHE A 112 -1.00 -3.39 22.14
C PHE A 112 -0.14 -2.13 22.07
N VAL A 113 1.16 -2.35 22.18
CA VAL A 113 2.20 -1.39 21.80
C VAL A 113 3.09 -2.05 20.76
N ALA A 114 3.43 -1.31 19.71
CA ALA A 114 4.39 -1.75 18.71
C ALA A 114 5.41 -0.64 18.44
N PHE A 115 6.66 -1.02 18.19
CA PHE A 115 7.73 -0.08 17.88
C PHE A 115 8.84 -0.76 17.07
N GLY A 116 9.57 0.04 16.32
CA GLY A 116 10.66 -0.42 15.47
C GLY A 116 10.69 0.33 14.14
N LYS A 117 10.72 -0.38 13.03
CA LYS A 117 10.75 0.15 11.67
C LYS A 117 9.65 -0.49 10.83
N THR A 118 8.78 0.33 10.22
CA THR A 118 7.75 -0.11 9.26
C THR A 118 7.25 1.07 8.42
N ASP A 119 6.35 0.81 7.46
CA ASP A 119 5.52 1.79 6.77
C ASP A 119 4.24 2.10 7.58
N GLY A 120 3.64 3.27 7.36
CA GLY A 120 2.38 3.69 7.99
C GLY A 120 1.21 2.79 7.61
N GLU A 121 1.19 2.30 6.38
CA GLU A 121 0.16 1.43 5.81
C GLU A 121 0.09 0.02 6.45
N THR A 122 1.10 -0.36 7.25
CA THR A 122 1.01 -1.57 8.10
C THR A 122 -0.16 -1.50 9.06
N TYR A 123 -0.54 -0.31 9.48
CA TYR A 123 -1.58 -0.07 10.49
C TYR A 123 -2.75 0.76 9.97
N LEU A 124 -2.52 1.66 9.01
CA LEU A 124 -3.50 2.57 8.45
C LEU A 124 -4.02 2.05 7.10
N ASP A 125 -5.25 2.39 6.75
CA ASP A 125 -5.85 2.12 5.43
C ASP A 125 -5.91 0.66 5.01
N THR A 126 -5.62 -0.30 5.86
CA THR A 126 -5.67 -1.72 5.52
C THR A 126 -7.03 -2.10 4.91
N ASN A 127 -7.06 -3.13 4.03
CA ASN A 127 -8.28 -3.57 3.35
C ASN A 127 -8.19 -5.07 3.02
N ALA A 128 -9.28 -5.81 3.15
CA ALA A 128 -9.27 -7.25 2.93
C ALA A 128 -9.12 -7.64 1.45
N PHE A 129 -9.52 -6.77 0.52
CA PHE A 129 -9.63 -7.10 -0.92
C PHE A 129 -8.69 -6.29 -1.80
N ALA A 130 -8.10 -5.21 -1.27
CA ALA A 130 -7.36 -4.22 -2.00
C ALA A 130 -6.24 -3.65 -1.12
N ASN A 131 -5.17 -4.44 -0.87
CA ASN A 131 -4.08 -4.07 0.06
C ASN A 131 -2.75 -4.79 -0.21
N ASP A 132 -2.71 -5.73 -1.14
CA ASP A 132 -1.48 -6.48 -1.44
C ASP A 132 -1.25 -6.60 -2.93
N SER A 133 -0.38 -5.76 -3.47
CA SER A 133 0.03 -5.76 -4.88
C SER A 133 0.67 -7.07 -5.37
N ARG A 134 0.99 -7.97 -4.46
CA ARG A 134 1.58 -9.29 -4.79
C ARG A 134 0.50 -10.34 -5.08
N THR A 135 -0.70 -10.19 -4.53
CA THR A 135 -1.76 -11.21 -4.60
C THR A 135 -3.13 -10.68 -5.03
N GLN A 136 -3.32 -9.36 -4.99
CA GLN A 136 -4.56 -8.66 -5.31
C GLN A 136 -4.36 -7.70 -6.50
N PHE A 137 -4.97 -6.51 -6.47
CA PHE A 137 -4.73 -5.44 -7.44
C PHE A 137 -3.25 -5.06 -7.51
N MET A 138 -2.80 -4.52 -8.65
CA MET A 138 -1.41 -4.18 -8.89
C MET A 138 -1.18 -2.68 -9.00
N GLY A 139 -2.20 -1.95 -9.44
CA GLY A 139 -2.18 -0.48 -9.53
C GLY A 139 -2.29 0.16 -8.16
N GLN A 140 -1.39 1.09 -7.86
CA GLN A 140 -1.27 1.78 -6.58
C GLN A 140 -2.62 2.30 -6.04
N PRO A 141 -3.48 2.98 -6.82
CA PRO A 141 -4.71 3.55 -6.29
C PRO A 141 -5.79 2.51 -5.94
N LEU A 142 -5.57 1.23 -6.29
CA LEU A 142 -6.42 0.11 -5.89
C LEU A 142 -5.79 -0.77 -4.81
N VAL A 143 -4.51 -0.56 -4.50
CA VAL A 143 -3.80 -1.27 -3.43
C VAL A 143 -3.95 -0.54 -2.09
N ASN A 144 -3.80 0.78 -2.10
CA ASN A 144 -3.88 1.62 -0.90
C ASN A 144 -4.41 3.02 -1.24
N ASN A 145 -4.47 3.89 -0.24
CA ASN A 145 -4.72 5.31 -0.46
C ASN A 145 -3.39 6.00 -0.85
N PRO A 146 -3.18 6.36 -2.13
CA PRO A 146 -1.94 6.95 -2.59
C PRO A 146 -1.71 8.38 -2.06
N MET A 147 -2.65 8.88 -1.26
CA MET A 147 -2.62 10.21 -0.64
C MET A 147 -2.01 10.20 0.76
N LEU A 148 -1.79 9.01 1.35
CA LEU A 148 -1.16 8.88 2.65
C LEU A 148 0.32 9.25 2.52
N ASP A 149 0.68 10.38 3.15
CA ASP A 149 2.01 10.95 3.07
C ASP A 149 2.90 10.39 4.18
N ASP A 150 3.45 9.21 3.97
CA ASP A 150 4.42 8.58 4.87
C ASP A 150 5.87 8.65 4.38
N GLU A 151 6.14 9.53 3.42
CA GLU A 151 7.39 9.98 2.76
C GLU A 151 8.62 9.05 2.84
N ASP A 152 8.91 8.48 4.00
CA ASP A 152 9.95 7.47 4.22
C ASP A 152 9.31 6.11 4.45
N GLU A 153 8.65 5.57 3.43
CA GLU A 153 7.99 4.27 3.41
C GLU A 153 8.28 3.36 4.63
N TYR A 154 9.56 3.14 4.97
CA TYR A 154 9.99 2.25 6.05
C TYR A 154 10.84 3.02 7.05
N ALA A 155 10.19 3.65 8.02
CA ALA A 155 10.80 4.52 9.01
C ALA A 155 10.59 4.02 10.45
N PRO A 156 11.36 4.54 11.42
CA PRO A 156 11.11 4.31 12.84
C PRO A 156 9.71 4.77 13.23
N PHE A 157 9.01 3.95 14.02
CA PHE A 157 7.64 4.22 14.44
C PHE A 157 7.36 3.73 15.87
N VAL A 158 6.28 4.25 16.41
CA VAL A 158 5.60 3.76 17.60
C VAL A 158 4.09 3.74 17.32
N ALA A 159 3.42 2.65 17.65
CA ALA A 159 1.96 2.52 17.54
C ALA A 159 1.36 2.02 18.85
N LEU A 160 0.20 2.55 19.20
CA LEU A 160 -0.61 2.13 20.35
C LEU A 160 -2.01 1.81 19.86
N GLY A 161 -2.51 0.62 20.17
CA GLY A 161 -3.87 0.22 19.82
C GLY A 161 -4.65 -0.24 21.04
N VAL A 162 -5.95 0.06 21.05
CA VAL A 162 -6.88 -0.42 22.09
C VAL A 162 -8.20 -0.86 21.46
N THR A 163 -8.81 -1.89 22.06
CA THR A 163 -10.14 -2.40 21.70
C THR A 163 -11.07 -2.16 22.90
N PRO A 164 -11.63 -0.93 23.05
CA PRO A 164 -12.40 -0.55 24.22
C PRO A 164 -13.72 -1.32 24.35
N VAL A 165 -14.30 -1.70 23.23
CA VAL A 165 -15.48 -2.55 23.15
C VAL A 165 -15.32 -3.52 21.98
N ARG A 166 -16.07 -4.60 21.97
CA ARG A 166 -16.10 -5.54 20.86
C ARG A 166 -16.35 -4.79 19.56
N ASP A 167 -15.67 -5.17 18.52
CA ASP A 167 -15.81 -4.63 17.16
C ASP A 167 -15.30 -3.17 16.93
N LEU A 168 -14.82 -2.46 17.99
CA LEU A 168 -14.21 -1.14 17.84
C LEU A 168 -12.73 -1.18 18.25
N HIS A 169 -11.85 -0.85 17.30
CA HIS A 169 -10.42 -0.74 17.52
C HIS A 169 -9.97 0.70 17.27
N LEU A 170 -9.23 1.29 18.20
CA LEU A 170 -8.64 2.62 18.10
C LEU A 170 -7.12 2.49 18.06
N LEU A 171 -6.49 3.23 17.15
CA LEU A 171 -5.05 3.25 16.93
C LEU A 171 -4.53 4.67 16.91
N VAL A 172 -3.36 4.90 17.48
CA VAL A 172 -2.53 6.07 17.24
C VAL A 172 -1.14 5.63 16.81
N LEU A 173 -0.54 6.36 15.87
CA LEU A 173 0.74 6.08 15.26
C LEU A 173 1.58 7.36 15.24
N GLY A 174 2.84 7.25 15.64
CA GLY A 174 3.89 8.24 15.39
C GLY A 174 4.99 7.58 14.55
N GLN A 175 5.35 8.20 13.42
CA GLN A 175 6.38 7.70 12.51
C GLN A 175 7.36 8.82 12.20
N SER A 176 8.64 8.47 12.03
CA SER A 176 9.62 9.41 11.52
C SER A 176 9.28 9.81 10.09
N SER A 177 9.43 11.09 9.79
CA SER A 177 9.29 11.63 8.45
C SER A 177 10.49 12.50 8.12
N SER A 178 11.13 12.28 6.98
CA SER A 178 12.43 12.88 6.67
C SER A 178 12.47 13.66 5.34
N TRP A 179 11.34 13.90 4.71
CA TRP A 179 11.32 14.74 3.51
C TRP A 179 11.63 16.21 3.86
N PRO A 180 12.47 16.97 3.15
CA PRO A 180 13.26 16.62 1.97
C PRO A 180 14.66 16.06 2.31
N LEU A 181 14.94 15.69 3.55
CA LEU A 181 16.24 15.24 4.03
C LEU A 181 16.58 13.80 3.65
N ALA A 182 15.59 13.03 3.18
CA ALA A 182 15.78 11.66 2.69
C ALA A 182 16.88 11.57 1.59
N SER A 183 17.01 12.60 0.77
CA SER A 183 18.08 12.70 -0.23
C SER A 183 19.50 12.82 0.38
N GLN A 184 19.62 13.16 1.67
CA GLN A 184 20.89 13.38 2.34
C GLN A 184 21.34 12.25 3.27
N HIS A 185 20.56 11.16 3.39
CA HIS A 185 20.86 10.00 4.27
C HIS A 185 21.18 10.37 5.74
N LYS A 186 20.70 11.50 6.23
CA LYS A 186 20.93 11.92 7.60
C LYS A 186 19.82 11.46 8.52
N ASP A 187 20.22 10.52 9.36
CA ASP A 187 19.63 10.13 10.64
C ASP A 187 18.11 10.18 10.78
N ILE A 188 17.46 9.16 10.20
CA ILE A 188 16.04 8.84 10.39
C ILE A 188 15.62 8.92 11.88
N TRP A 189 16.52 8.63 12.82
CA TRP A 189 16.29 8.72 14.26
C TRP A 189 16.26 10.14 14.80
N GLU A 190 17.07 11.05 14.27
CA GLU A 190 17.03 12.47 14.66
C GLU A 190 15.73 13.13 14.21
N ASN A 191 15.20 12.76 13.03
CA ASN A 191 13.98 13.33 12.47
C ASN A 191 12.71 12.84 13.15
N MET A 192 12.70 11.66 13.76
CA MET A 192 11.52 11.14 14.47
C MET A 192 11.01 12.09 15.58
N LEU A 193 11.92 12.82 16.21
CA LEU A 193 11.57 13.84 17.23
C LEU A 193 11.42 15.24 16.63
N GLY A 194 12.03 15.51 15.47
CA GLY A 194 12.01 16.82 14.81
C GLY A 194 10.76 17.03 13.96
N HIS A 195 10.40 16.08 13.11
CA HIS A 195 9.32 16.18 12.14
C HIS A 195 8.52 14.88 12.03
N PRO A 196 7.79 14.46 13.08
CA PRO A 196 7.02 13.22 13.03
C PRO A 196 5.76 13.37 12.14
N LEU A 197 5.43 12.29 11.43
CA LEU A 197 4.06 12.02 11.02
C LEU A 197 3.30 11.52 12.24
N ALA A 198 2.16 12.10 12.54
CA ALA A 198 1.22 11.63 13.56
C ALA A 198 -0.08 11.19 12.89
N ALA A 199 -0.57 10.01 13.21
CA ALA A 199 -1.81 9.49 12.64
C ALA A 199 -2.69 8.80 13.70
N ALA A 200 -3.99 8.76 13.43
CA ALA A 200 -4.96 8.03 14.23
C ALA A 200 -5.97 7.33 13.33
N GLN A 201 -6.45 6.15 13.77
CA GLN A 201 -7.48 5.39 13.08
C GLN A 201 -8.49 4.81 14.06
N ALA A 202 -9.77 4.88 13.69
CA ALA A 202 -10.84 4.13 14.30
C ALA A 202 -11.33 3.07 13.31
N THR A 203 -11.32 1.80 13.73
CA THR A 203 -11.82 0.66 12.94
C THR A 203 -13.04 0.07 13.62
N PHE A 204 -14.15 0.03 12.91
CA PHE A 204 -15.34 -0.69 13.32
C PHE A 204 -15.48 -1.96 12.46
N SER A 205 -15.58 -3.13 13.13
CA SER A 205 -15.55 -4.45 12.47
C SER A 205 -16.81 -5.25 12.75
N PRO A 206 -18.00 -4.83 12.21
CA PRO A 206 -19.25 -5.54 12.42
C PRO A 206 -19.33 -6.82 11.61
N GLN A 207 -20.24 -7.70 12.04
CA GLN A 207 -20.71 -8.81 11.22
C GLN A 207 -22.08 -8.46 10.64
N LEU A 208 -22.16 -8.25 9.33
CA LEU A 208 -23.44 -8.03 8.63
C LEU A 208 -23.93 -9.34 7.99
N ASN A 209 -25.10 -9.82 8.42
CA ASN A 209 -25.66 -11.11 7.97
C ASN A 209 -24.69 -12.30 8.15
N GLY A 210 -23.85 -12.26 9.21
CA GLY A 210 -22.84 -13.27 9.47
C GLY A 210 -21.55 -13.16 8.64
N HIS A 211 -21.39 -12.09 7.89
CA HIS A 211 -20.21 -11.79 7.09
C HIS A 211 -19.42 -10.63 7.69
N GLU A 212 -18.10 -10.80 7.80
CA GLU A 212 -17.17 -9.83 8.39
C GLU A 212 -16.98 -8.62 7.47
N GLY A 213 -16.90 -7.42 8.10
CA GLY A 213 -16.54 -6.19 7.43
C GLY A 213 -15.65 -5.33 8.32
N HIS A 214 -14.91 -4.40 7.72
CA HIS A 214 -14.06 -3.45 8.41
C HIS A 214 -14.27 -2.05 7.84
N TYR A 215 -14.62 -1.12 8.71
CA TYR A 215 -14.87 0.27 8.37
C TYR A 215 -13.89 1.14 9.13
N ARG A 216 -12.92 1.74 8.42
CA ARG A 216 -11.79 2.48 8.99
C ARG A 216 -11.91 3.95 8.63
N LEU A 217 -11.94 4.79 9.64
CA LEU A 217 -11.76 6.24 9.50
C LEU A 217 -10.40 6.58 10.09
N TYR A 218 -9.55 7.26 9.33
CA TYR A 218 -8.21 7.64 9.75
C TYR A 218 -7.85 9.05 9.29
N GLY A 219 -6.88 9.65 9.97
CA GLY A 219 -6.31 10.93 9.60
C GLY A 219 -4.86 11.02 10.02
N TRP A 220 -4.11 11.89 9.33
CA TRP A 220 -2.71 12.14 9.59
C TRP A 220 -2.35 13.60 9.55
N LEU A 221 -1.26 13.94 10.23
CA LEU A 221 -0.62 15.24 10.26
C LEU A 221 0.86 15.05 9.99
N GLN A 222 1.38 15.75 8.99
CA GLN A 222 2.80 15.78 8.69
C GLN A 222 3.41 17.05 9.28
N SER A 223 4.41 16.90 10.14
CA SER A 223 4.92 18.05 10.90
C SER A 223 6.04 18.83 10.21
N TYR A 224 6.61 18.34 9.11
CA TYR A 224 7.55 19.14 8.34
C TYR A 224 6.85 20.09 7.37
N ASP A 225 7.60 21.07 6.85
CA ASP A 225 7.06 22.13 6.01
C ASP A 225 7.17 21.73 4.53
N HIS A 226 6.02 21.63 3.85
CA HIS A 226 5.92 21.42 2.41
C HIS A 226 5.92 22.76 1.67
N PRO A 227 6.54 22.87 0.48
CA PRO A 227 6.34 24.03 -0.38
C PRO A 227 4.85 24.21 -0.72
N SER A 228 4.34 25.45 -0.63
CA SER A 228 2.96 25.73 -1.01
C SER A 228 2.81 25.71 -2.54
N LEU A 229 1.76 25.04 -3.04
CA LEU A 229 1.37 25.07 -4.46
C LEU A 229 0.69 26.39 -4.83
N THR A 230 0.09 27.10 -3.86
CA THR A 230 -0.74 28.30 -4.09
C THR A 230 0.04 29.62 -4.02
N GLY A 231 1.34 29.59 -3.70
CA GLY A 231 2.17 30.78 -3.61
C GLY A 231 3.48 30.60 -2.88
N PRO A 232 4.22 31.66 -2.62
CA PRO A 232 5.47 31.58 -1.88
C PRO A 232 5.20 31.23 -0.41
N GLY A 233 5.87 30.23 0.11
CA GLY A 233 5.77 29.81 1.51
C GLY A 233 5.74 28.31 1.68
N TYR A 234 5.50 27.90 2.92
CA TYR A 234 5.46 26.51 3.35
C TYR A 234 4.25 26.28 4.24
N GLU A 235 3.63 25.09 4.10
CA GLU A 235 2.49 24.67 4.91
C GLU A 235 2.67 23.24 5.40
N LYS A 236 1.90 22.85 6.42
CA LYS A 236 1.91 21.49 6.97
C LYS A 236 1.01 20.57 6.14
N GLY A 237 1.50 19.36 5.90
CA GLY A 237 0.69 18.30 5.32
C GLY A 237 -0.35 17.77 6.32
N TRP A 238 -1.53 17.46 5.85
CA TRP A 238 -2.56 16.73 6.59
C TRP A 238 -3.51 16.04 5.62
N GLY A 239 -4.15 15.00 6.12
CA GLY A 239 -5.19 14.32 5.36
C GLY A 239 -6.10 13.47 6.23
N ILE A 240 -7.21 13.05 5.63
CA ILE A 240 -8.21 12.16 6.20
C ILE A 240 -8.59 11.12 5.17
N GLY A 241 -8.84 9.90 5.62
CA GLY A 241 -9.24 8.80 4.74
C GLY A 241 -10.28 7.89 5.36
N LEU A 242 -11.05 7.25 4.48
CA LEU A 242 -12.00 6.22 4.80
C LEU A 242 -11.65 4.98 3.97
N SER A 243 -11.54 3.79 4.61
CA SER A 243 -11.34 2.50 3.96
C SER A 243 -12.39 1.52 4.45
N LEU A 244 -13.16 0.97 3.53
CA LEU A 244 -14.25 0.04 3.79
C LEU A 244 -13.99 -1.26 3.07
N ASP A 245 -14.18 -2.38 3.75
CA ASP A 245 -14.28 -3.70 3.14
C ASP A 245 -15.40 -4.51 3.80
N GLN A 246 -16.12 -5.30 3.00
CA GLN A 246 -17.24 -6.10 3.47
C GLN A 246 -17.39 -7.38 2.65
N TRP A 247 -17.35 -8.52 3.30
CA TRP A 247 -17.85 -9.76 2.71
C TRP A 247 -19.37 -9.68 2.57
N VAL A 248 -19.87 -9.76 1.34
CA VAL A 248 -21.32 -9.75 1.04
C VAL A 248 -21.88 -11.17 0.97
N THR A 249 -21.06 -12.09 0.48
CA THR A 249 -21.30 -13.53 0.53
C THR A 249 -20.03 -14.23 1.00
N ARG A 250 -20.05 -15.57 1.09
CA ARG A 250 -18.85 -16.35 1.41
C ARG A 250 -17.71 -16.14 0.43
N ASP A 251 -18.03 -15.86 -0.85
CA ASP A 251 -17.07 -15.83 -1.95
C ASP A 251 -16.96 -14.47 -2.63
N MET A 252 -17.75 -13.47 -2.22
CA MET A 252 -17.75 -12.14 -2.80
C MET A 252 -17.56 -11.06 -1.73
N GLY A 253 -16.55 -10.24 -1.91
CA GLY A 253 -16.26 -9.06 -1.11
C GLY A 253 -16.30 -7.77 -1.92
N LEU A 254 -16.65 -6.67 -1.24
CA LEU A 254 -16.67 -5.32 -1.77
C LEU A 254 -15.69 -4.46 -1.00
N PHE A 255 -15.10 -3.48 -1.67
CA PHE A 255 -14.31 -2.45 -1.01
C PHE A 255 -14.60 -1.06 -1.56
N ALA A 256 -14.34 -0.06 -0.73
CA ALA A 256 -14.35 1.34 -1.13
C ALA A 256 -13.35 2.15 -0.30
N ARG A 257 -12.74 3.16 -0.90
CA ARG A 257 -11.89 4.15 -0.25
C ARG A 257 -12.25 5.56 -0.69
N VAL A 258 -12.03 6.51 0.20
CA VAL A 258 -12.04 7.94 -0.10
C VAL A 258 -10.93 8.59 0.72
N GLY A 259 -10.18 9.50 0.11
CA GLY A 259 -9.15 10.30 0.75
C GLY A 259 -9.28 11.78 0.39
N HIS A 260 -8.94 12.63 1.36
CA HIS A 260 -8.81 14.07 1.16
C HIS A 260 -7.62 14.59 1.95
N ASN A 261 -6.79 15.42 1.32
CA ASN A 261 -5.64 16.04 1.98
C ASN A 261 -5.53 17.54 1.66
N ASN A 262 -4.56 18.20 2.28
CA ASN A 262 -4.36 19.65 2.15
C ASN A 262 -4.13 20.06 0.68
N PRO A 263 -5.09 20.75 0.03
CA PRO A 263 -4.96 21.16 -1.37
C PRO A 263 -3.88 22.22 -1.60
N HIS A 264 -3.38 22.89 -0.56
CA HIS A 264 -2.31 23.87 -0.69
C HIS A 264 -0.93 23.22 -0.81
N VAL A 265 -0.82 21.91 -0.54
CA VAL A 265 0.45 21.19 -0.45
C VAL A 265 0.53 20.04 -1.45
N TYR A 266 -0.58 19.33 -1.64
CA TYR A 266 -0.55 18.08 -2.41
C TYR A 266 -1.15 18.24 -3.80
N GLU A 267 -0.49 17.61 -4.79
CA GLU A 267 -0.92 17.65 -6.20
C GLU A 267 -2.24 16.91 -6.46
N VAL A 268 -2.64 16.01 -5.55
CA VAL A 268 -3.89 15.26 -5.62
C VAL A 268 -4.69 15.47 -4.33
N PRO A 269 -5.57 16.48 -4.23
CA PRO A 269 -6.33 16.75 -3.00
C PRO A 269 -7.49 15.79 -2.74
N TRP A 270 -7.98 15.04 -3.74
CA TRP A 270 -9.07 14.09 -3.62
C TRP A 270 -8.77 12.77 -4.33
N PHE A 271 -9.09 11.68 -3.64
CA PHE A 271 -8.97 10.31 -4.13
C PHE A 271 -10.20 9.50 -3.75
N TRP A 272 -10.56 8.55 -4.60
CA TRP A 272 -11.55 7.51 -4.28
C TRP A 272 -11.23 6.23 -5.04
N SER A 273 -11.61 5.08 -4.48
CA SER A 273 -11.59 3.79 -5.19
C SER A 273 -12.75 2.91 -4.73
N VAL A 274 -13.24 2.06 -5.63
CA VAL A 274 -14.24 1.03 -5.33
C VAL A 274 -13.96 -0.22 -6.15
N GLY A 275 -14.35 -1.38 -5.64
CA GLY A 275 -14.22 -2.61 -6.41
C GLY A 275 -14.80 -3.83 -5.72
N ILE A 276 -14.63 -4.96 -6.40
CA ILE A 276 -15.10 -6.27 -5.97
C ILE A 276 -13.96 -7.29 -6.02
N SER A 277 -14.04 -8.29 -5.17
CA SER A 277 -13.23 -9.50 -5.21
C SER A 277 -14.13 -10.72 -5.14
N VAL A 278 -13.97 -11.68 -6.07
CA VAL A 278 -14.80 -12.88 -6.16
C VAL A 278 -13.92 -14.12 -6.23
N ARG A 279 -14.14 -15.07 -5.32
CA ARG A 279 -13.51 -16.40 -5.36
C ARG A 279 -14.36 -17.37 -6.18
N GLY A 280 -13.69 -18.31 -6.83
CA GLY A 280 -14.38 -19.43 -7.48
C GLY A 280 -15.32 -18.99 -8.60
N LEU A 281 -15.06 -17.86 -9.28
CA LEU A 281 -15.89 -17.35 -10.37
C LEU A 281 -16.06 -18.38 -11.51
N VAL A 282 -15.04 -19.19 -11.77
CA VAL A 282 -15.05 -20.24 -12.78
C VAL A 282 -15.31 -21.59 -12.11
N PRO A 283 -16.28 -22.40 -12.57
CA PRO A 283 -16.56 -23.73 -12.01
C PRO A 283 -15.31 -24.63 -11.95
N ARG A 284 -15.12 -25.35 -10.83
CA ARG A 284 -13.95 -26.20 -10.51
C ARG A 284 -12.65 -25.43 -10.27
N ARG A 285 -12.74 -24.12 -10.07
CA ARG A 285 -11.62 -23.20 -9.78
C ARG A 285 -11.92 -22.37 -8.53
N GLU A 286 -12.32 -23.05 -7.44
CA GLU A 286 -12.82 -22.44 -6.20
C GLU A 286 -11.76 -21.60 -5.47
N GLU A 287 -10.48 -21.85 -5.75
CA GLU A 287 -9.34 -21.13 -5.12
C GLU A 287 -8.81 -19.98 -5.96
N ASP A 288 -9.31 -19.82 -7.19
CA ASP A 288 -8.98 -18.68 -8.02
C ASP A 288 -9.72 -17.44 -7.54
N THR A 289 -9.12 -16.27 -7.76
CA THR A 289 -9.69 -14.98 -7.35
C THR A 289 -9.75 -14.04 -8.55
N PHE A 290 -10.92 -13.48 -8.80
CA PHE A 290 -11.15 -12.37 -9.73
C PHE A 290 -11.28 -11.08 -8.94
N GLY A 291 -10.64 -10.00 -9.41
CA GLY A 291 -10.84 -8.63 -8.92
C GLY A 291 -11.16 -7.68 -10.05
N LEU A 292 -12.05 -6.74 -9.78
CA LEU A 292 -12.38 -5.61 -10.66
C LEU A 292 -12.48 -4.36 -9.81
N GLY A 293 -11.78 -3.29 -10.20
CA GLY A 293 -11.75 -2.03 -9.47
C GLY A 293 -11.67 -0.82 -10.39
N ILE A 294 -12.14 0.29 -9.86
CA ILE A 294 -12.02 1.63 -10.45
C ILE A 294 -11.60 2.62 -9.38
N SER A 295 -10.76 3.56 -9.74
CA SER A 295 -10.35 4.65 -8.86
C SER A 295 -10.25 5.97 -9.61
N GLY A 296 -10.30 7.08 -8.87
CA GLY A 296 -10.14 8.43 -9.40
C GLY A 296 -9.25 9.28 -8.50
N LEU A 297 -8.30 9.97 -9.13
CA LEU A 297 -7.41 10.94 -8.50
C LEU A 297 -7.69 12.32 -9.11
N LYS A 298 -8.23 13.25 -8.32
CA LYS A 298 -8.48 14.62 -8.77
C LYS A 298 -7.18 15.41 -8.68
N ALA A 299 -6.67 15.84 -9.83
CA ALA A 299 -5.51 16.72 -9.86
C ALA A 299 -5.83 18.09 -9.28
N ASN A 300 -4.86 18.72 -8.65
CA ASN A 300 -5.00 20.03 -8.03
C ASN A 300 -5.13 21.12 -9.11
N PRO A 301 -6.08 22.10 -8.97
CA PRO A 301 -6.19 23.21 -9.91
C PRO A 301 -4.93 24.08 -10.04
N ASP A 302 -4.04 24.05 -9.05
CA ASP A 302 -2.77 24.79 -9.06
C ASP A 302 -1.62 23.99 -9.74
N THR A 303 -1.92 22.81 -10.31
CA THR A 303 -1.02 22.04 -11.17
C THR A 303 -1.34 22.29 -12.65
N PRO A 304 -0.49 21.86 -13.61
CA PRO A 304 -0.70 22.11 -15.05
C PRO A 304 -2.03 21.60 -15.58
N HIS A 305 -2.59 20.56 -14.99
CA HIS A 305 -3.89 19.96 -15.34
C HIS A 305 -4.74 19.79 -14.11
N ASP A 306 -6.05 20.05 -14.22
CA ASP A 306 -7.01 20.02 -13.11
C ASP A 306 -8.08 18.93 -13.28
N GLY A 307 -7.92 18.01 -14.22
CA GLY A 307 -8.84 16.90 -14.48
C GLY A 307 -8.81 15.83 -13.41
N THR A 308 -9.45 14.71 -13.68
CA THR A 308 -9.42 13.53 -12.83
C THR A 308 -8.79 12.38 -13.62
N GLU A 309 -7.66 11.87 -13.15
CA GLU A 309 -7.09 10.64 -13.64
C GLU A 309 -7.92 9.47 -13.11
N ILE A 310 -8.41 8.59 -14.00
CA ILE A 310 -9.22 7.42 -13.66
C ILE A 310 -8.44 6.16 -13.98
N HIS A 311 -8.30 5.26 -13.02
CA HIS A 311 -7.74 3.92 -13.21
C HIS A 311 -8.83 2.88 -13.19
N LEU A 312 -8.84 1.99 -14.17
CA LEU A 312 -9.63 0.78 -14.24
C LEU A 312 -8.67 -0.42 -14.19
N GLU A 313 -8.95 -1.43 -13.37
CA GLU A 313 -8.13 -2.64 -13.31
C GLU A 313 -9.01 -3.87 -13.14
N ALA A 314 -8.64 -4.95 -13.86
CA ALA A 314 -9.23 -6.27 -13.71
C ALA A 314 -8.13 -7.32 -13.71
N TYR A 315 -8.08 -8.17 -12.67
CA TYR A 315 -7.16 -9.29 -12.60
C TYR A 315 -7.86 -10.62 -12.35
N TYR A 316 -7.20 -11.70 -12.75
CA TYR A 316 -7.66 -13.06 -12.45
C TYR A 316 -6.47 -13.88 -11.91
N ARG A 317 -6.43 -14.12 -10.60
CA ARG A 317 -5.38 -14.88 -9.93
C ARG A 317 -5.69 -16.37 -9.97
N ILE A 318 -4.93 -17.11 -10.75
CA ILE A 318 -5.05 -18.54 -11.02
C ILE A 318 -4.14 -19.30 -10.07
N ARG A 319 -4.66 -20.20 -9.25
CA ARG A 319 -3.86 -21.13 -8.47
C ARG A 319 -3.45 -22.34 -9.33
N LEU A 320 -2.15 -22.48 -9.60
CA LEU A 320 -1.60 -23.62 -10.33
C LEU A 320 -1.20 -24.77 -9.38
N SER A 321 -0.70 -24.42 -8.18
CA SER A 321 -0.39 -25.35 -7.10
C SER A 321 -0.44 -24.64 -5.75
N GLU A 322 -0.05 -25.33 -4.67
CA GLU A 322 0.05 -24.71 -3.33
C GLU A 322 1.06 -23.55 -3.27
N HIS A 323 2.06 -23.57 -4.16
CA HIS A 323 3.16 -22.61 -4.15
C HIS A 323 3.22 -21.71 -5.37
N PHE A 324 2.47 -22.00 -6.44
CA PHE A 324 2.54 -21.27 -7.70
C PHE A 324 1.20 -20.68 -8.13
N PHE A 325 1.23 -19.36 -8.44
CA PHE A 325 0.09 -18.64 -8.97
C PHE A 325 0.50 -17.84 -10.19
N VAL A 326 -0.46 -17.59 -11.08
CA VAL A 326 -0.30 -16.73 -12.25
C VAL A 326 -1.50 -15.80 -12.33
N SER A 327 -1.27 -14.53 -12.59
CA SER A 327 -2.34 -13.54 -12.69
C SER A 327 -2.19 -12.72 -13.97
N PRO A 328 -2.96 -12.97 -15.03
CA PRO A 328 -3.23 -11.96 -16.04
C PRO A 328 -3.96 -10.77 -15.42
N ASP A 329 -3.60 -9.57 -15.86
CA ASP A 329 -4.14 -8.30 -15.41
C ASP A 329 -4.25 -7.32 -16.55
N PHE A 330 -5.29 -6.49 -16.54
CA PHE A 330 -5.55 -5.46 -17.54
C PHE A 330 -5.91 -4.16 -16.84
N GLN A 331 -5.25 -3.09 -17.25
CA GLN A 331 -5.46 -1.76 -16.68
C GLN A 331 -5.71 -0.75 -17.80
N TYR A 332 -6.51 0.26 -17.49
CA TYR A 332 -6.73 1.40 -18.36
C TYR A 332 -6.76 2.68 -17.55
N VAL A 333 -5.93 3.65 -17.95
CA VAL A 333 -5.87 4.98 -17.34
C VAL A 333 -6.50 5.96 -18.30
N LEU A 334 -7.52 6.68 -17.84
CA LEU A 334 -8.12 7.81 -18.54
C LEU A 334 -7.55 9.10 -17.96
N ASN A 335 -7.34 10.10 -18.81
CA ASN A 335 -6.84 11.42 -18.44
C ASN A 335 -5.55 11.36 -17.61
N PRO A 336 -4.46 10.74 -18.11
CA PRO A 336 -3.19 10.69 -17.39
C PRO A 336 -2.78 12.09 -16.89
N LEU A 337 -2.28 12.17 -15.63
CA LEU A 337 -1.95 13.43 -14.94
C LEU A 337 -3.12 14.41 -14.78
N GLY A 338 -4.37 13.96 -14.92
CA GLY A 338 -5.53 14.85 -14.95
C GLY A 338 -5.70 15.63 -16.24
N ASN A 339 -4.96 15.30 -17.31
CA ASN A 339 -5.07 15.95 -18.61
C ASN A 339 -6.20 15.31 -19.44
N ASN A 340 -7.30 16.05 -19.64
CA ASN A 340 -8.47 15.57 -20.39
C ASN A 340 -8.23 15.44 -21.89
N ASP A 341 -7.17 16.05 -22.43
CA ASP A 341 -6.82 16.02 -23.84
C ASP A 341 -5.82 14.89 -24.16
N GLU A 342 -5.28 14.20 -23.12
CA GLU A 342 -4.28 13.17 -23.29
C GLU A 342 -4.91 11.82 -23.65
N THR A 343 -4.23 11.07 -24.51
CA THR A 343 -4.67 9.72 -24.89
C THR A 343 -4.53 8.77 -23.68
N GLY A 344 -5.59 8.01 -23.40
CA GLY A 344 -5.59 7.04 -22.30
C GLY A 344 -4.53 5.95 -22.48
N ILE A 345 -3.95 5.50 -21.38
CA ILE A 345 -2.92 4.46 -21.34
C ILE A 345 -3.60 3.10 -21.12
N PHE A 346 -3.33 2.15 -22.00
CA PHE A 346 -3.69 0.75 -21.78
C PHE A 346 -2.47 -0.05 -21.32
N ALA A 347 -2.64 -0.87 -20.29
CA ALA A 347 -1.62 -1.78 -19.82
C ALA A 347 -2.16 -3.21 -19.72
N SER A 348 -1.36 -4.18 -20.19
CA SER A 348 -1.60 -5.61 -19.99
C SER A 348 -0.44 -6.20 -19.21
N MET A 349 -0.73 -7.01 -18.20
CA MET A 349 0.29 -7.55 -17.31
C MET A 349 0.12 -9.04 -17.08
N LEU A 350 1.24 -9.70 -16.85
CA LEU A 350 1.30 -11.06 -16.32
C LEU A 350 2.15 -11.06 -15.05
N ARG A 351 1.54 -11.43 -13.93
CA ARG A 351 2.23 -11.68 -12.67
C ARG A 351 2.40 -13.17 -12.44
N GLY A 352 3.63 -13.59 -12.16
CA GLY A 352 3.95 -14.91 -11.65
C GLY A 352 4.33 -14.84 -10.17
N GLU A 353 3.78 -15.73 -9.34
CA GLU A 353 4.04 -15.79 -7.91
C GLU A 353 4.54 -17.18 -7.51
N PHE A 354 5.60 -17.21 -6.71
CA PHE A 354 6.05 -18.39 -5.97
C PHE A 354 6.07 -18.04 -4.49
N CYS A 355 5.50 -18.91 -3.62
CA CYS A 355 5.50 -18.73 -2.17
C CYS A 355 5.75 -20.04 -1.43
N PHE A 356 6.37 -19.97 -0.26
CA PHE A 356 6.64 -21.09 0.65
C PHE A 356 6.53 -20.68 2.11
#